data_a91dfae4b3aaa0d706025fb230d77d8f
#
_entry.id   a91dfae4b3aaa0d706025fb230d77d8f
#
_cell.length_a   1.000
_cell.length_b   1.000
_cell.length_c   1.000
_cell.angle_alpha   90.00
_cell.angle_beta   90.00
_cell.angle_gamma   90.00
#
_symmetry.space_group_name_H-M   'P 1'
#
loop_
_entity.id
_entity.type
_entity.pdbx_description
1 polymer ?
#
loop_
_entity_poly.entity_id
_entity_poly.type
_entity_poly.pdbx_seq_one_letter_code
_entity_poly.pdbx_strand_id
1 'polypeptide(L)'
;ERLERVKTLKKNISKLDRDSYKIGTVGAVALDKKGNISAATSTGGMTNKMPGRVGDSPIIGSGTWAQNNVCGVSSTGHGEFFIKYQVAREVCVRIEYLDQSLSDSSNSVMSELSELGAPGGLIAIDKYGNISTPFNTKGMIRGSKTSKTDLISKIY
;
A
#
# COMPACT_ATOMS: atom_id res chain seq x y z
N GLU A 1 22.84 -9.78 -25.36
CA GLU A 1 22.20 -10.86 -24.60
C GLU A 1 21.08 -10.33 -23.70
N ARG A 2 21.35 -9.38 -22.79
CA ARG A 2 20.34 -8.80 -21.89
C ARG A 2 19.21 -8.07 -22.65
N LEU A 3 19.54 -7.32 -23.69
CA LEU A 3 18.56 -6.62 -24.55
C LEU A 3 17.68 -7.61 -25.35
N GLU A 4 18.24 -8.69 -25.84
CA GLU A 4 17.51 -9.75 -26.56
C GLU A 4 16.57 -10.52 -25.62
N ARG A 5 16.99 -10.83 -24.42
CA ARG A 5 16.10 -11.40 -23.39
C ARG A 5 14.92 -10.48 -23.07
N VAL A 6 15.17 -9.17 -22.95
CA VAL A 6 14.10 -8.18 -22.70
C VAL A 6 13.13 -8.10 -23.89
N LYS A 7 13.63 -8.14 -25.14
CA LYS A 7 12.78 -8.14 -26.34
C LYS A 7 11.94 -9.42 -26.43
N THR A 8 12.53 -10.58 -26.13
CA THR A 8 11.82 -11.87 -26.14
C THR A 8 10.77 -11.95 -25.05
N LEU A 9 11.08 -11.46 -23.83
CA LEU A 9 10.12 -11.32 -22.74
C LEU A 9 8.98 -10.38 -23.13
N LYS A 10 9.27 -9.21 -23.73
CA LYS A 10 8.23 -8.27 -24.22
C LYS A 10 7.32 -8.91 -25.26
N LYS A 11 7.86 -9.73 -26.18
CA LYS A 11 7.09 -10.41 -27.22
C LYS A 11 6.20 -11.53 -26.64
N ASN A 12 6.64 -12.19 -25.59
CA ASN A 12 5.86 -13.23 -24.91
C ASN A 12 4.80 -12.63 -23.97
N ILE A 13 5.10 -11.49 -23.32
CA ILE A 13 4.17 -10.75 -22.47
C ILE A 13 3.09 -10.03 -23.30
N SER A 14 3.35 -9.66 -24.56
CA SER A 14 2.33 -9.05 -25.43
C SER A 14 1.19 -10.00 -25.83
N LYS A 15 1.34 -11.30 -25.60
CA LYS A 15 0.29 -12.32 -25.80
C LYS A 15 -0.51 -12.64 -24.54
N LEU A 16 -0.03 -12.22 -23.38
CA LEU A 16 -0.72 -12.36 -22.10
C LEU A 16 -1.36 -11.00 -21.79
N ASP A 17 -2.62 -11.02 -21.46
CA ASP A 17 -3.41 -9.85 -21.10
C ASP A 17 -2.60 -8.91 -20.18
N ARG A 18 -2.26 -7.71 -20.68
CA ARG A 18 -1.36 -6.77 -19.98
C ARG A 18 -1.85 -6.34 -18.60
N ASP A 19 -3.12 -6.57 -18.33
CA ASP A 19 -3.74 -6.23 -17.04
C ASP A 19 -3.57 -7.31 -15.96
N SER A 20 -3.16 -8.53 -16.32
CA SER A 20 -3.07 -9.66 -15.39
C SER A 20 -1.73 -9.84 -14.67
N TYR A 21 -0.67 -9.13 -15.09
CA TYR A 21 0.68 -9.24 -14.51
C TYR A 21 1.19 -7.91 -13.94
N LYS A 22 0.38 -7.21 -13.18
CA LYS A 22 0.92 -6.19 -12.29
C LYS A 22 1.54 -6.89 -11.10
N ILE A 23 2.87 -7.06 -11.12
CA ILE A 23 3.63 -7.48 -9.94
C ILE A 23 3.42 -6.38 -8.92
N GLY A 24 2.57 -6.65 -7.94
CA GLY A 24 2.16 -5.69 -6.92
C GLY A 24 3.17 -5.59 -5.78
N THR A 25 3.06 -4.54 -5.03
CA THR A 25 3.69 -4.38 -3.73
C THR A 25 3.03 -5.34 -2.73
N VAL A 26 3.82 -5.95 -1.86
CA VAL A 26 3.32 -6.67 -0.69
C VAL A 26 3.57 -5.85 0.56
N GLY A 27 2.64 -5.92 1.51
CA GLY A 27 2.75 -5.19 2.75
C GLY A 27 2.14 -5.94 3.92
N ALA A 28 2.57 -5.59 5.12
CA ALA A 28 2.01 -6.10 6.37
C ALA A 28 1.99 -4.99 7.41
N VAL A 29 0.93 -4.97 8.20
CA VAL A 29 0.82 -4.17 9.42
C VAL A 29 0.42 -5.07 10.57
N ALA A 30 0.93 -4.84 11.75
CA ALA A 30 0.66 -5.66 12.91
C ALA A 30 0.55 -4.83 14.19
N LEU A 31 -0.35 -5.27 15.06
CA LEU A 31 -0.48 -4.79 16.42
C LEU A 31 -0.28 -5.97 17.35
N ASP A 32 0.68 -5.89 18.27
CA ASP A 32 0.93 -6.94 19.25
C ASP A 32 0.07 -6.78 20.53
N LYS A 33 0.14 -7.76 21.41
CA LYS A 33 -0.59 -7.75 22.71
C LYS A 33 -0.11 -6.67 23.67
N LYS A 34 1.05 -6.07 23.43
CA LYS A 34 1.61 -4.99 24.25
C LYS A 34 1.30 -3.61 23.70
N GLY A 35 0.58 -3.52 22.57
CA GLY A 35 0.25 -2.28 21.89
C GLY A 35 1.35 -1.76 20.94
N ASN A 36 2.37 -2.58 20.64
CA ASN A 36 3.36 -2.18 19.65
C ASN A 36 2.79 -2.37 18.25
N ILE A 37 3.00 -1.36 17.40
CA ILE A 37 2.59 -1.34 16.01
C ILE A 37 3.82 -1.44 15.12
N SER A 38 3.73 -2.28 14.09
CA SER A 38 4.77 -2.46 13.09
C SER A 38 4.17 -2.43 11.69
N ALA A 39 4.94 -1.94 10.73
CA ALA A 39 4.60 -1.96 9.31
C ALA A 39 5.82 -2.36 8.49
N ALA A 40 5.58 -3.08 7.40
CA ALA A 40 6.60 -3.45 6.44
C ALA A 40 6.01 -3.43 5.03
N THR A 41 6.82 -2.99 4.07
CA THR A 41 6.43 -2.91 2.67
C THR A 41 7.58 -3.40 1.79
N SER A 42 7.28 -4.22 0.79
CA SER A 42 8.28 -4.75 -0.14
C SER A 42 7.75 -4.76 -1.57
N THR A 43 8.61 -4.43 -2.54
CA THR A 43 8.22 -4.36 -3.94
C THR A 43 9.41 -4.59 -4.87
N GLY A 44 9.13 -5.10 -6.07
CA GLY A 44 10.05 -5.02 -7.20
C GLY A 44 10.00 -3.67 -7.94
N GLY A 45 9.09 -2.78 -7.55
CA GLY A 45 8.85 -1.50 -8.22
C GLY A 45 8.04 -1.64 -9.51
N MET A 46 7.98 -0.57 -10.29
CA MET A 46 7.27 -0.56 -11.58
C MET A 46 8.00 -1.40 -12.63
N THR A 47 7.21 -2.09 -13.46
CA THR A 47 7.74 -2.79 -14.63
C THR A 47 8.39 -1.79 -15.59
N ASN A 48 9.59 -2.14 -16.08
CA ASN A 48 10.34 -1.30 -17.03
C ASN A 48 10.68 0.11 -16.51
N LYS A 49 10.83 0.25 -15.19
CA LYS A 49 11.30 1.52 -14.59
C LYS A 49 12.72 1.87 -15.06
N MET A 50 13.04 3.14 -15.07
CA MET A 50 14.40 3.61 -15.37
C MET A 50 15.38 3.18 -14.27
N PRO A 51 16.65 2.93 -14.60
CA PRO A 51 17.70 2.77 -13.60
C PRO A 51 17.74 3.97 -12.65
N GLY A 52 17.83 3.70 -11.34
CA GLY A 52 17.84 4.74 -10.31
C GLY A 52 16.47 5.21 -9.83
N ARG A 53 15.34 4.76 -10.45
CA ARG A 53 13.98 5.09 -9.94
C ARG A 53 13.77 4.48 -8.57
N VAL A 54 13.32 5.30 -7.64
CA VAL A 54 12.88 4.91 -6.30
C VAL A 54 11.36 5.14 -6.21
N GLY A 55 10.62 4.12 -5.75
CA GLY A 55 9.19 4.24 -5.42
C GLY A 55 8.97 4.56 -3.95
N ASP A 56 7.72 4.53 -3.54
CA ASP A 56 7.30 4.85 -2.17
C ASP A 56 7.68 3.79 -1.13
N SER A 57 7.71 2.51 -1.51
CA SER A 57 7.88 1.39 -0.58
C SER A 57 9.09 1.51 0.38
N PRO A 58 10.29 1.94 -0.05
CA PRO A 58 11.43 2.09 0.85
C PRO A 58 11.46 3.42 1.61
N ILE A 59 10.53 4.34 1.33
CA ILE A 59 10.51 5.67 1.93
C ILE A 59 9.55 5.67 3.12
N ILE A 60 10.10 5.85 4.32
CA ILE A 60 9.32 5.97 5.55
C ILE A 60 8.39 7.19 5.45
N GLY A 61 7.12 7.00 5.77
CA GLY A 61 6.07 8.00 5.64
C GLY A 61 5.32 7.96 4.31
N SER A 62 5.92 7.42 3.25
CA SER A 62 5.31 7.33 1.93
C SER A 62 4.61 5.98 1.71
N GLY A 63 5.39 4.91 1.60
CA GLY A 63 4.89 3.55 1.38
C GLY A 63 4.73 2.75 2.66
N THR A 64 5.35 3.16 3.77
CA THR A 64 5.32 2.48 5.06
C THR A 64 5.42 3.47 6.21
N TRP A 65 4.62 3.26 7.25
CA TRP A 65 4.68 4.02 8.49
C TRP A 65 4.17 3.20 9.66
N ALA A 66 4.80 3.30 10.82
CA ALA A 66 4.28 2.75 12.06
C ALA A 66 4.62 3.67 13.22
N GLN A 67 3.61 3.95 14.05
CA GLN A 67 3.72 4.77 15.24
C GLN A 67 2.88 4.16 16.35
N ASN A 68 3.54 3.75 17.45
CA ASN A 68 2.84 3.23 18.60
C ASN A 68 1.83 4.27 19.12
N ASN A 69 0.71 3.79 19.65
CA ASN A 69 -0.41 4.58 20.14
C ASN A 69 -1.18 5.38 19.07
N VAL A 70 -0.84 5.26 17.79
CA VAL A 70 -1.54 5.90 16.67
C VAL A 70 -1.98 4.86 15.65
N CYS A 71 -1.14 4.56 14.66
CA CYS A 71 -1.44 3.59 13.62
C CYS A 71 -0.21 3.05 12.88
N GLY A 72 -0.40 1.97 12.12
CA GLY A 72 0.54 1.43 11.15
C GLY A 72 -0.09 1.34 9.77
N VAL A 73 0.66 1.69 8.73
CA VAL A 73 0.20 1.74 7.34
C VAL A 73 1.23 1.14 6.41
N SER A 74 0.77 0.33 5.46
CA SER A 74 1.55 -0.10 4.30
C SER A 74 0.75 0.19 3.04
N SER A 75 1.39 0.81 2.07
CA SER A 75 0.75 1.34 0.87
C SER A 75 1.26 0.68 -0.40
N THR A 76 0.43 0.70 -1.43
CA THR A 76 0.75 0.24 -2.79
C THR A 76 0.10 1.14 -3.82
N GLY A 77 0.79 1.46 -4.91
CA GLY A 77 0.21 2.31 -5.95
C GLY A 77 1.25 2.97 -6.83
N HIS A 78 0.86 4.11 -7.40
CA HIS A 78 1.75 4.92 -8.21
C HIS A 78 2.70 5.71 -7.29
N GLY A 79 3.87 5.16 -7.02
CA GLY A 79 4.80 5.57 -5.96
C GLY A 79 5.10 7.07 -5.90
N GLU A 80 5.18 7.74 -7.04
CA GLU A 80 5.46 9.18 -7.13
C GLU A 80 4.41 10.04 -6.41
N PHE A 81 3.13 9.67 -6.48
CA PHE A 81 2.06 10.32 -5.72
C PHE A 81 2.16 9.99 -4.22
N PHE A 82 2.44 8.73 -3.89
CA PHE A 82 2.58 8.30 -2.50
C PHE A 82 3.76 8.98 -1.79
N ILE A 83 4.85 9.26 -2.53
CA ILE A 83 5.99 10.06 -2.04
C ILE A 83 5.57 11.51 -1.85
N LYS A 84 4.97 12.13 -2.87
CA LYS A 84 4.61 13.55 -2.86
C LYS A 84 3.67 13.91 -1.72
N TYR A 85 2.73 13.04 -1.40
CA TYR A 85 1.70 13.26 -0.39
C TYR A 85 1.98 12.55 0.94
N GLN A 86 3.11 11.86 1.09
CA GLN A 86 3.48 11.13 2.32
C GLN A 86 2.36 10.20 2.84
N VAL A 87 1.74 9.46 1.93
CA VAL A 87 0.44 8.79 2.10
C VAL A 87 0.36 7.95 3.37
N ALA A 88 1.37 7.12 3.64
CA ALA A 88 1.33 6.25 4.81
C ALA A 88 1.33 7.05 6.14
N ARG A 89 2.11 8.14 6.20
CA ARG A 89 2.16 9.00 7.38
C ARG A 89 0.92 9.88 7.50
N GLU A 90 0.39 10.37 6.38
CA GLU A 90 -0.78 11.25 6.36
C GLU A 90 -2.00 10.62 7.02
N VAL A 91 -2.24 9.32 6.84
CA VAL A 91 -3.30 8.60 7.54
C VAL A 91 -3.13 8.71 9.05
N CYS A 92 -1.92 8.46 9.58
CA CYS A 92 -1.67 8.54 11.01
C CYS A 92 -1.70 9.98 11.55
N VAL A 93 -1.28 10.97 10.77
CA VAL A 93 -1.36 12.40 11.11
C VAL A 93 -2.81 12.82 11.34
N ARG A 94 -3.74 12.42 10.48
CA ARG A 94 -5.17 12.73 10.63
C ARG A 94 -5.77 12.10 11.89
N ILE A 95 -5.35 10.90 12.24
CA ILE A 95 -5.76 10.27 13.51
C ILE A 95 -5.20 11.05 14.69
N GLU A 96 -3.92 11.38 14.67
CA GLU A 96 -3.19 11.97 15.80
C GLU A 96 -3.57 13.42 16.08
N TYR A 97 -3.74 14.23 15.02
CA TYR A 97 -3.91 15.68 15.14
C TYR A 97 -5.31 16.19 14.80
N LEU A 98 -6.11 15.39 14.08
CA LEU A 98 -7.48 15.78 13.70
C LEU A 98 -8.54 14.90 14.37
N ASP A 99 -8.15 13.99 15.28
CA ASP A 99 -9.02 13.05 16.01
C ASP A 99 -9.94 12.22 15.08
N GLN A 100 -9.52 11.99 13.84
CA GLN A 100 -10.28 11.18 12.88
C GLN A 100 -10.17 9.69 13.22
N SER A 101 -11.23 8.94 12.90
CA SER A 101 -11.13 7.48 12.95
C SER A 101 -10.17 6.94 11.88
N LEU A 102 -9.65 5.72 12.08
CA LEU A 102 -8.82 5.05 11.07
C LEU A 102 -9.54 4.94 9.71
N SER A 103 -10.83 4.61 9.74
CA SER A 103 -11.65 4.49 8.53
C SER A 103 -11.78 5.83 7.81
N ASP A 104 -12.13 6.90 8.52
CA ASP A 104 -12.32 8.22 7.90
C ASP A 104 -11.00 8.75 7.36
N SER A 105 -9.91 8.68 8.13
CA SER A 105 -8.58 9.12 7.71
C SER A 105 -8.11 8.39 6.44
N SER A 106 -8.19 7.07 6.44
CA SER A 106 -7.70 6.27 5.31
C SER A 106 -8.55 6.42 4.06
N ASN A 107 -9.88 6.51 4.19
CA ASN A 107 -10.79 6.74 3.07
C ASN A 107 -10.64 8.16 2.50
N SER A 108 -10.49 9.18 3.33
CA SER A 108 -10.25 10.56 2.87
C SER A 108 -8.97 10.67 2.07
N VAL A 109 -7.87 10.09 2.56
CA VAL A 109 -6.58 10.07 1.84
C VAL A 109 -6.73 9.36 0.49
N MET A 110 -7.43 8.23 0.44
CA MET A 110 -7.65 7.51 -0.83
C MET A 110 -8.59 8.26 -1.78
N SER A 111 -9.58 9.01 -1.27
CA SER A 111 -10.44 9.88 -2.08
C SER A 111 -9.63 11.00 -2.75
N GLU A 112 -8.78 11.69 -1.99
CA GLU A 112 -7.89 12.73 -2.53
C GLU A 112 -6.94 12.18 -3.60
N LEU A 113 -6.38 10.99 -3.38
CA LEU A 113 -5.56 10.33 -4.40
C LEU A 113 -6.37 9.98 -5.65
N SER A 114 -7.65 9.62 -5.51
CA SER A 114 -8.54 9.35 -6.64
C SER A 114 -8.80 10.59 -7.48
N GLU A 115 -9.04 11.72 -6.84
CA GLU A 115 -9.21 13.02 -7.50
C GLU A 115 -7.98 13.47 -8.29
N LEU A 116 -6.79 13.07 -7.80
CA LEU A 116 -5.51 13.31 -8.47
C LEU A 116 -5.20 12.30 -9.59
N GLY A 117 -6.07 11.32 -9.82
CA GLY A 117 -5.84 10.24 -10.78
C GLY A 117 -4.71 9.28 -10.37
N ALA A 118 -4.42 9.18 -9.09
CA ALA A 118 -3.37 8.33 -8.53
C ALA A 118 -3.93 6.97 -8.10
N PRO A 119 -3.74 5.89 -8.88
CA PRO A 119 -4.24 4.57 -8.53
C PRO A 119 -3.40 3.95 -7.41
N GLY A 120 -4.09 3.26 -6.50
CA GLY A 120 -3.43 2.55 -5.42
C GLY A 120 -4.38 2.06 -4.34
N GLY A 121 -3.79 1.73 -3.20
CA GLY A 121 -4.49 1.31 -2.01
C GLY A 121 -3.54 1.20 -0.82
N LEU A 122 -4.09 0.96 0.34
CA LEU A 122 -3.31 0.76 1.56
C LEU A 122 -4.00 -0.24 2.50
N ILE A 123 -3.19 -0.78 3.39
CA ILE A 123 -3.66 -1.50 4.58
C ILE A 123 -3.22 -0.73 5.81
N ALA A 124 -4.09 -0.60 6.78
CA ALA A 124 -3.84 0.13 8.00
C ALA A 124 -4.44 -0.55 9.22
N ILE A 125 -3.77 -0.37 10.38
CA ILE A 125 -4.24 -0.80 11.69
C ILE A 125 -4.02 0.32 12.70
N ASP A 126 -4.99 0.56 13.59
CA ASP A 126 -4.83 1.51 14.69
C ASP A 126 -4.47 0.84 16.02
N LYS A 127 -4.27 1.65 17.03
CA LYS A 127 -3.96 1.21 18.40
C LYS A 127 -5.05 0.37 19.08
N TYR A 128 -6.27 0.41 18.54
CA TYR A 128 -7.41 -0.36 19.07
C TYR A 128 -7.60 -1.69 18.33
N GLY A 129 -6.81 -1.94 17.27
CA GLY A 129 -6.93 -3.11 16.43
C GLY A 129 -7.99 -2.99 15.32
N ASN A 130 -8.52 -1.79 15.07
CA ASN A 130 -9.34 -1.54 13.89
C ASN A 130 -8.48 -1.68 12.63
N ILE A 131 -9.07 -2.22 11.58
CA ILE A 131 -8.39 -2.48 10.30
C ILE A 131 -9.12 -1.71 9.21
N SER A 132 -8.37 -1.02 8.37
CA SER A 132 -8.88 -0.34 7.17
C SER A 132 -8.03 -0.72 5.96
N THR A 133 -8.70 -0.94 4.81
CA THR A 133 -8.05 -1.43 3.60
C THR A 133 -8.63 -0.78 2.35
N PRO A 134 -8.67 0.56 2.25
CA PRO A 134 -9.22 1.25 1.11
C PRO A 134 -8.30 1.16 -0.11
N PHE A 135 -8.92 1.15 -1.30
CA PHE A 135 -8.24 1.18 -2.59
C PHE A 135 -9.15 1.80 -3.65
N ASN A 136 -8.56 2.34 -4.72
CA ASN A 136 -9.26 2.97 -5.85
C ASN A 136 -8.95 2.28 -7.20
N THR A 137 -8.47 1.07 -7.14
CA THR A 137 -8.23 0.20 -8.31
C THR A 137 -9.34 -0.83 -8.48
N LYS A 138 -9.33 -1.62 -9.55
CA LYS A 138 -10.32 -2.68 -9.80
C LYS A 138 -10.35 -3.77 -8.71
N GLY A 139 -9.28 -3.91 -7.93
CA GLY A 139 -9.18 -4.85 -6.83
C GLY A 139 -7.83 -4.72 -6.14
N MET A 140 -7.77 -5.15 -4.89
CA MET A 140 -6.54 -5.25 -4.10
C MET A 140 -6.60 -6.54 -3.28
N ILE A 141 -5.64 -7.44 -3.51
CA ILE A 141 -5.52 -8.67 -2.71
C ILE A 141 -5.14 -8.26 -1.29
N ARG A 142 -5.95 -8.66 -0.33
CA ARG A 142 -5.75 -8.32 1.08
C ARG A 142 -6.25 -9.41 2.01
N GLY A 143 -5.63 -9.52 3.16
CA GLY A 143 -6.05 -10.43 4.20
C GLY A 143 -5.90 -9.80 5.58
N SER A 144 -6.70 -10.30 6.51
CA SER A 144 -6.61 -9.91 7.92
C SER A 144 -6.91 -11.07 8.84
N LYS A 145 -6.27 -11.07 10.01
CA LYS A 145 -6.56 -12.00 11.09
C LYS A 145 -6.36 -11.29 12.42
N THR A 146 -7.25 -11.53 13.36
CA THR A 146 -7.13 -11.05 14.74
C THR A 146 -7.18 -12.21 15.71
N SER A 147 -6.95 -11.97 17.00
CA SER A 147 -7.15 -12.97 18.04
C SER A 147 -8.63 -13.39 18.22
N LYS A 148 -9.56 -12.62 17.65
CA LYS A 148 -11.02 -12.81 17.79
C LYS A 148 -11.70 -13.26 16.50
N THR A 149 -10.99 -13.23 15.35
CA THR A 149 -11.55 -13.53 14.03
C THR A 149 -10.69 -14.54 13.30
N ASP A 150 -11.33 -15.34 12.46
CA ASP A 150 -10.62 -16.18 11.50
C ASP A 150 -9.94 -15.35 10.42
N LEU A 151 -9.08 -16.02 9.63
CA LEU A 151 -8.44 -15.41 8.48
C LEU A 151 -9.50 -15.00 7.45
N ILE A 152 -9.51 -13.72 7.12
CA ILE A 152 -10.31 -13.16 6.05
C ILE A 152 -9.37 -12.83 4.89
N SER A 153 -9.74 -13.24 3.67
CA SER A 153 -9.05 -12.84 2.45
C SER A 153 -10.04 -12.29 1.42
N LYS A 154 -9.67 -11.21 0.74
CA LYS A 154 -10.51 -10.51 -0.24
C LYS A 154 -9.65 -10.00 -1.41
N ILE A 155 -10.30 -9.81 -2.56
CA ILE A 155 -9.71 -9.18 -3.75
C ILE A 155 -10.49 -7.91 -4.10
N TYR A 156 -11.82 -7.97 -3.99
CA TYR A 156 -12.77 -6.87 -4.28
C TYR A 156 -13.40 -6.33 -3.01
#